data_022ec0002f1af3516f2648b62d058c21
#
_entry.id   022ec0002f1af3516f2648b62d058c21
#
_cell.length_a   1.000
_cell.length_b   1.000
_cell.length_c   1.000
_cell.angle_alpha   90.00
_cell.angle_beta   90.00
_cell.angle_gamma   90.00
#
_symmetry.space_group_name_H-M   'P 1'
#
loop_
_entity.id
_entity.type
_entity.pdbx_description
1 polymer ?
#
loop_
_entity_poly.entity_id
_entity_poly.type
_entity_poly.pdbx_seq_one_letter_code
_entity_poly.pdbx_strand_id
1 'polypeptide(L)'
;MAVPALLNYAYLSGLLARCGRAADHRLGSALHATVVKNPAHFLLCPLHPSLRHVLVAWNALVSMYTRCGRHDDAARVFDEMRVRDSVSWNSLIASSAASSSSADEALLQFRWMLRSASSSRGARVSCDHATFTTVLSVCARAASLPACAMVHGLVVSRGFDGEVSVGNALVTAYFECGSPGSAKKAFYGMAERNVITWTAMISGMARAELYEDSILLFRQMRHTVDANNATYSSSLLACAGSLAAMEGKQIHGLIVKAGLATDLHVESGLMDVYSKCGLMEDALSVFRACWQPDEVFLTVILVGFAQNGLEEKAFELFAEMAGEGICIDTNMVSAVLGAFGASAPFALGKQIHALVIKKCFGRNIYVCNGLINMYSKCGELQESVQVFDETPSKNSISWNSIIAAFARHGQGSEVFQLFESMKASGASPTDVTFLSLLHGCSHVGSAKKGLEILNSMSLLYGVVPRVEHYACVVDMLGRAGQLEDAKSFIEDGPFKDSAILWQALMGACSFHRNLEIGKYAAEKLLLVDPESPASYVLLSNIYSAEGRWDDRAKVLKKMREMGLRKDTGKSWIELEKEVHSFVVGSLTSRPDSAPADDVLLQLSAVAGDHQDDLMEDNAL
;
A
#
# COMPACT_ATOMS: atom_id res chain seq x y z
N MET A 1 -37.14 61.41 2.42
CA MET A 1 -36.25 60.36 2.91
C MET A 1 -36.46 59.17 2.06
N ALA A 2 -35.52 58.86 1.17
CA ALA A 2 -35.60 57.69 0.31
C ALA A 2 -35.43 56.40 1.20
N VAL A 3 -36.38 55.49 1.09
CA VAL A 3 -36.32 54.17 1.74
C VAL A 3 -35.08 53.47 1.13
N PRO A 4 -34.07 53.09 1.96
CA PRO A 4 -32.91 52.39 1.42
C PRO A 4 -33.40 51.09 0.77
N ALA A 5 -32.97 50.83 -0.48
CA ALA A 5 -33.31 49.65 -1.21
C ALA A 5 -33.01 48.40 -0.35
N LEU A 6 -34.04 47.64 -0.05
CA LEU A 6 -33.92 46.37 0.71
C LEU A 6 -32.94 45.48 -0.02
N LEU A 7 -31.78 45.20 0.61
CA LEU A 7 -30.79 44.30 0.07
C LEU A 7 -31.45 42.95 -0.24
N ASN A 8 -31.30 42.46 -1.47
CA ASN A 8 -31.80 41.14 -1.82
C ASN A 8 -30.88 40.07 -1.24
N TYR A 9 -31.14 39.65 0.00
CA TYR A 9 -30.34 38.66 0.73
C TYR A 9 -30.27 37.31 0.03
N ALA A 10 -31.28 36.92 -0.76
CA ALA A 10 -31.28 35.69 -1.52
C ALA A 10 -30.27 35.76 -2.68
N TYR A 11 -30.20 36.91 -3.37
CA TYR A 11 -29.18 37.12 -4.41
C TYR A 11 -27.77 37.17 -3.80
N LEU A 12 -27.61 37.79 -2.67
CA LEU A 12 -26.36 37.94 -1.94
C LEU A 12 -25.82 36.60 -1.45
N SER A 13 -26.69 35.73 -0.93
CA SER A 13 -26.29 34.38 -0.52
C SER A 13 -25.82 33.53 -1.73
N GLY A 14 -26.46 33.70 -2.89
CA GLY A 14 -26.05 33.06 -4.14
C GLY A 14 -24.65 33.52 -4.62
N LEU A 15 -24.35 34.82 -4.52
CA LEU A 15 -23.02 35.37 -4.85
C LEU A 15 -21.96 34.87 -3.87
N LEU A 16 -22.23 34.86 -2.57
CA LEU A 16 -21.32 34.35 -1.55
C LEU A 16 -21.02 32.86 -1.76
N ALA A 17 -22.01 32.06 -2.14
CA ALA A 17 -21.80 30.66 -2.47
C ALA A 17 -20.90 30.47 -3.71
N ARG A 18 -21.00 31.38 -4.71
CA ARG A 18 -20.11 31.39 -5.88
C ARG A 18 -18.69 31.80 -5.49
N CYS A 19 -18.51 32.82 -4.66
CA CYS A 19 -17.19 33.23 -4.15
C CYS A 19 -16.51 32.08 -3.40
N GLY A 20 -17.24 31.35 -2.55
CA GLY A 20 -16.71 30.20 -1.84
C GLY A 20 -16.29 29.04 -2.79
N ARG A 21 -17.03 28.80 -3.87
CA ARG A 21 -16.64 27.79 -4.88
C ARG A 21 -15.39 28.20 -5.68
N ALA A 22 -15.26 29.49 -5.98
CA ALA A 22 -14.13 30.07 -6.70
C ALA A 22 -12.94 30.42 -5.80
N ALA A 23 -13.04 30.20 -4.48
CA ALA A 23 -12.08 30.62 -3.46
C ALA A 23 -11.71 32.13 -3.53
N ASP A 24 -12.64 32.95 -4.03
CA ASP A 24 -12.45 34.41 -4.14
C ASP A 24 -12.80 35.12 -2.84
N HIS A 25 -11.82 35.17 -1.93
CA HIS A 25 -11.98 35.84 -0.64
C HIS A 25 -12.10 37.36 -0.74
N ARG A 26 -11.55 38.00 -1.80
CA ARG A 26 -11.59 39.47 -1.97
C ARG A 26 -13.01 39.95 -2.27
N LEU A 27 -13.66 39.32 -3.23
CA LEU A 27 -15.07 39.61 -3.53
C LEU A 27 -15.96 39.23 -2.35
N GLY A 28 -15.68 38.10 -1.70
CA GLY A 28 -16.38 37.65 -0.50
C GLY A 28 -16.31 38.66 0.65
N SER A 29 -15.14 39.25 0.92
CA SER A 29 -14.96 40.28 1.95
C SER A 29 -15.68 41.61 1.60
N ALA A 30 -15.71 41.99 0.33
CA ALA A 30 -16.47 43.18 -0.12
C ALA A 30 -17.99 42.97 0.08
N LEU A 31 -18.49 41.76 -0.23
CA LEU A 31 -19.90 41.41 0.04
C LEU A 31 -20.21 41.36 1.54
N HIS A 32 -19.29 40.86 2.37
CA HIS A 32 -19.41 40.90 3.81
C HIS A 32 -19.57 42.33 4.34
N ALA A 33 -18.71 43.25 3.91
CA ALA A 33 -18.82 44.66 4.28
C ALA A 33 -20.17 45.26 3.87
N THR A 34 -20.80 44.79 2.79
CA THR A 34 -22.13 45.21 2.36
C THR A 34 -23.23 44.71 3.29
N VAL A 35 -23.09 43.46 3.77
CA VAL A 35 -24.03 42.87 4.75
C VAL A 35 -23.98 43.61 6.08
N VAL A 36 -22.78 43.87 6.60
CA VAL A 36 -22.59 44.57 7.90
C VAL A 36 -23.08 46.00 7.85
N LYS A 37 -22.85 46.74 6.76
CA LYS A 37 -23.27 48.12 6.61
C LYS A 37 -24.78 48.34 6.48
N ASN A 38 -25.57 47.26 6.30
CA ASN A 38 -27.02 47.40 6.15
C ASN A 38 -27.73 47.50 7.49
N PRO A 39 -28.40 48.65 7.83
CA PRO A 39 -29.01 48.89 9.12
C PRO A 39 -30.20 47.95 9.44
N ALA A 40 -30.79 47.29 8.46
CA ALA A 40 -31.87 46.29 8.66
C ALA A 40 -31.39 45.09 9.51
N HIS A 41 -30.10 44.84 9.59
CA HIS A 41 -29.50 43.81 10.43
C HIS A 41 -29.68 44.06 11.93
N PHE A 42 -29.74 45.32 12.35
CA PHE A 42 -29.85 45.73 13.79
C PHE A 42 -31.30 45.91 14.27
N LEU A 43 -32.26 46.02 13.35
CA LEU A 43 -33.62 46.45 13.69
C LEU A 43 -34.69 45.35 13.63
N LEU A 44 -34.34 44.14 13.19
CA LEU A 44 -35.34 43.08 13.06
C LEU A 44 -35.67 42.42 14.38
N CYS A 45 -36.97 42.50 14.75
CA CYS A 45 -37.58 41.72 15.82
C CYS A 45 -37.46 40.20 15.48
N PRO A 46 -37.25 39.30 16.48
CA PRO A 46 -37.09 37.86 16.26
C PRO A 46 -38.23 37.16 15.48
N LEU A 47 -39.38 37.81 15.35
CA LEU A 47 -40.55 37.27 14.66
C LEU A 47 -40.77 37.81 13.22
N HIS A 48 -39.83 38.62 12.68
CA HIS A 48 -40.02 39.21 11.35
C HIS A 48 -39.70 38.22 10.23
N PRO A 49 -40.55 38.08 9.18
CA PRO A 49 -40.32 37.12 8.07
C PRO A 49 -38.98 37.26 7.36
N SER A 50 -38.43 38.47 7.31
CA SER A 50 -37.09 38.74 6.70
C SER A 50 -35.91 38.15 7.47
N LEU A 51 -36.10 37.71 8.72
CA LEU A 51 -35.05 37.15 9.54
C LEU A 51 -34.43 35.89 8.91
N ARG A 52 -35.22 35.05 8.24
CA ARG A 52 -34.76 33.86 7.54
C ARG A 52 -33.76 34.20 6.44
N HIS A 53 -34.01 35.23 5.63
CA HIS A 53 -33.13 35.64 4.54
C HIS A 53 -31.82 36.23 5.06
N VAL A 54 -31.88 36.99 6.15
CA VAL A 54 -30.68 37.52 6.82
C VAL A 54 -29.82 36.38 7.37
N LEU A 55 -30.44 35.42 8.05
CA LEU A 55 -29.74 34.25 8.60
C LEU A 55 -29.07 33.41 7.53
N VAL A 56 -29.73 33.19 6.38
CA VAL A 56 -29.17 32.49 5.22
C VAL A 56 -27.93 33.22 4.68
N ALA A 57 -27.96 34.55 4.62
CA ALA A 57 -26.79 35.32 4.16
C ALA A 57 -25.61 35.22 5.13
N TRP A 58 -25.85 35.25 6.44
CA TRP A 58 -24.81 35.04 7.45
C TRP A 58 -24.21 33.63 7.40
N ASN A 59 -25.05 32.60 7.28
CA ASN A 59 -24.61 31.23 7.10
C ASN A 59 -23.79 31.06 5.80
N ALA A 60 -24.18 31.75 4.72
CA ALA A 60 -23.42 31.77 3.48
C ALA A 60 -22.06 32.46 3.63
N LEU A 61 -21.93 33.50 4.48
CA LEU A 61 -20.67 34.15 4.83
C LEU A 61 -19.74 33.21 5.57
N VAL A 62 -20.23 32.54 6.62
CA VAL A 62 -19.45 31.54 7.36
C VAL A 62 -18.95 30.44 6.40
N SER A 63 -19.84 29.90 5.56
CA SER A 63 -19.48 28.87 4.57
C SER A 63 -18.47 29.37 3.52
N MET A 64 -18.60 30.61 3.07
CA MET A 64 -17.67 31.23 2.10
C MET A 64 -16.26 31.35 2.71
N TYR A 65 -16.12 31.89 3.91
CA TYR A 65 -14.83 32.01 4.58
C TYR A 65 -14.19 30.64 4.85
N THR A 66 -14.99 29.66 5.26
CA THR A 66 -14.55 28.26 5.44
C THR A 66 -13.95 27.71 4.16
N ARG A 67 -14.65 27.86 3.02
CA ARG A 67 -14.16 27.36 1.72
C ARG A 67 -12.94 28.11 1.20
N CYS A 68 -12.76 29.37 1.60
CA CYS A 68 -11.56 30.15 1.30
C CYS A 68 -10.39 29.86 2.24
N GLY A 69 -10.50 28.90 3.19
CA GLY A 69 -9.47 28.55 4.16
C GLY A 69 -9.25 29.59 5.27
N ARG A 70 -10.18 30.57 5.41
CA ARG A 70 -10.10 31.64 6.41
C ARG A 70 -10.97 31.33 7.63
N HIS A 71 -10.56 30.34 8.40
CA HIS A 71 -11.35 29.79 9.51
C HIS A 71 -11.58 30.78 10.66
N ASP A 72 -10.57 31.62 10.96
CA ASP A 72 -10.68 32.66 11.99
C ASP A 72 -11.75 33.71 11.63
N ASP A 73 -11.83 34.09 10.36
CA ASP A 73 -12.86 35.03 9.92
C ASP A 73 -14.25 34.40 9.92
N ALA A 74 -14.35 33.11 9.62
CA ALA A 74 -15.61 32.36 9.75
C ALA A 74 -16.10 32.35 11.20
N ALA A 75 -15.20 32.14 12.17
CA ALA A 75 -15.50 32.21 13.59
C ALA A 75 -15.93 33.60 14.04
N ARG A 76 -15.24 34.68 13.59
CA ARG A 76 -15.63 36.06 13.87
C ARG A 76 -17.03 36.37 13.33
N VAL A 77 -17.32 35.99 12.10
CA VAL A 77 -18.64 36.16 11.50
C VAL A 77 -19.71 35.45 12.33
N PHE A 78 -19.42 34.24 12.79
CA PHE A 78 -20.35 33.49 13.66
C PHE A 78 -20.56 34.21 15.01
N ASP A 79 -19.53 34.80 15.60
CA ASP A 79 -19.64 35.53 16.88
C ASP A 79 -20.47 36.80 16.74
N GLU A 80 -20.41 37.47 15.59
CA GLU A 80 -21.24 38.63 15.27
C GLU A 80 -22.73 38.31 15.06
N MET A 81 -23.07 37.04 14.82
CA MET A 81 -24.45 36.59 14.62
C MET A 81 -25.28 36.69 15.93
N ARG A 82 -26.31 37.50 15.93
CA ARG A 82 -27.24 37.62 17.08
C ARG A 82 -28.17 36.41 17.23
N VAL A 83 -28.57 35.82 16.11
CA VAL A 83 -29.43 34.64 16.07
C VAL A 83 -28.65 33.54 15.34
N ARG A 84 -28.63 32.37 15.94
CA ARG A 84 -27.89 31.20 15.44
C ARG A 84 -28.85 30.03 15.34
N ASP A 85 -28.83 29.32 14.21
CA ASP A 85 -29.60 28.09 14.01
C ASP A 85 -28.67 26.87 13.91
N SER A 86 -29.22 25.67 13.66
CA SER A 86 -28.43 24.46 13.47
C SER A 86 -27.46 24.59 12.31
N VAL A 87 -27.84 25.28 11.23
CA VAL A 87 -26.97 25.48 10.04
C VAL A 87 -25.77 26.36 10.40
N SER A 88 -25.97 27.42 11.21
CA SER A 88 -24.89 28.29 11.69
C SER A 88 -23.84 27.49 12.47
N TRP A 89 -24.31 26.68 13.43
CA TRP A 89 -23.45 25.82 14.24
C TRP A 89 -22.75 24.76 13.41
N ASN A 90 -23.46 24.06 12.51
CA ASN A 90 -22.90 23.06 11.62
C ASN A 90 -21.79 23.66 10.72
N SER A 91 -22.01 24.89 10.24
CA SER A 91 -21.02 25.59 9.41
C SER A 91 -19.76 25.96 10.22
N LEU A 92 -19.92 26.37 11.48
CA LEU A 92 -18.79 26.66 12.36
C LEU A 92 -18.00 25.39 12.70
N ILE A 93 -18.68 24.32 13.12
CA ILE A 93 -18.08 23.02 13.44
C ILE A 93 -17.32 22.47 12.23
N ALA A 94 -17.92 22.55 11.04
CA ALA A 94 -17.26 22.14 9.79
C ALA A 94 -16.02 23.01 9.46
N SER A 95 -16.09 24.32 9.77
CA SER A 95 -14.96 25.24 9.59
C SER A 95 -13.78 24.88 10.48
N SER A 96 -14.02 24.73 11.77
CA SER A 96 -12.97 24.35 12.74
C SER A 96 -12.39 22.97 12.43
N ALA A 97 -13.23 22.06 11.94
CA ALA A 97 -12.77 20.78 11.49
C ALA A 97 -11.86 20.85 10.24
N ALA A 98 -12.08 21.81 9.34
CA ALA A 98 -11.26 21.97 8.13
C ALA A 98 -9.93 22.70 8.38
N SER A 99 -9.82 23.46 9.48
CA SER A 99 -8.58 24.12 9.86
C SER A 99 -7.56 23.10 10.40
N SER A 100 -6.30 23.45 10.40
CA SER A 100 -5.24 22.66 11.07
C SER A 100 -5.32 22.73 12.61
N SER A 101 -6.24 23.54 13.15
CA SER A 101 -6.60 23.54 14.57
C SER A 101 -7.28 22.21 14.93
N SER A 102 -7.08 21.75 16.17
CA SER A 102 -7.40 20.39 16.58
C SER A 102 -8.90 20.07 16.44
N ALA A 103 -9.21 18.83 16.10
CA ALA A 103 -10.59 18.30 16.12
C ALA A 103 -11.28 18.52 17.48
N ASP A 104 -10.52 18.71 18.55
CA ASP A 104 -11.02 19.03 19.89
C ASP A 104 -11.78 20.36 19.92
N GLU A 105 -11.36 21.35 19.14
CA GLU A 105 -12.07 22.62 19.05
C GLU A 105 -13.46 22.45 18.42
N ALA A 106 -13.56 21.70 17.34
CA ALA A 106 -14.86 21.40 16.71
C ALA A 106 -15.79 20.62 17.67
N LEU A 107 -15.24 19.69 18.46
CA LEU A 107 -15.99 18.97 19.49
C LEU A 107 -16.40 19.88 20.66
N LEU A 108 -15.58 20.86 21.05
CA LEU A 108 -15.94 21.87 22.03
C LEU A 108 -17.09 22.75 21.54
N GLN A 109 -17.08 23.16 20.27
CA GLN A 109 -18.17 23.94 19.66
C GLN A 109 -19.48 23.14 19.64
N PHE A 110 -19.41 21.83 19.33
CA PHE A 110 -20.56 20.94 19.43
C PHE A 110 -21.11 20.88 20.87
N ARG A 111 -20.25 20.79 21.88
CA ARG A 111 -20.67 20.85 23.30
C ARG A 111 -21.33 22.18 23.65
N TRP A 112 -20.85 23.29 23.10
CA TRP A 112 -21.49 24.60 23.29
C TRP A 112 -22.86 24.68 22.62
N MET A 113 -23.00 24.13 21.41
CA MET A 113 -24.29 23.98 20.74
C MET A 113 -25.29 23.20 21.62
N LEU A 114 -24.88 22.07 22.18
CA LEU A 114 -25.73 21.25 23.08
C LEU A 114 -26.14 22.02 24.34
N ARG A 115 -25.25 22.84 24.92
CA ARG A 115 -25.54 23.68 26.09
C ARG A 115 -26.50 24.82 25.75
N SER A 116 -26.34 25.45 24.59
CA SER A 116 -27.22 26.52 24.12
C SER A 116 -28.64 26.02 23.88
N ALA A 117 -28.81 24.77 23.46
CA ALA A 117 -30.08 24.10 23.31
C ALA A 117 -30.83 23.88 24.64
N SER A 118 -30.11 23.83 25.77
CA SER A 118 -30.65 23.59 27.12
C SER A 118 -31.05 24.88 27.84
N SER A 119 -30.68 26.06 27.32
CA SER A 119 -30.91 27.35 27.94
C SER A 119 -32.31 27.86 27.60
N SER A 120 -33.12 28.20 28.64
CA SER A 120 -34.55 28.55 28.54
C SER A 120 -34.85 29.92 27.94
N ARG A 121 -33.92 30.69 27.43
CA ARG A 121 -34.07 32.09 27.00
C ARG A 121 -33.79 32.40 25.52
N GLY A 122 -33.68 31.40 24.63
CA GLY A 122 -33.46 31.63 23.21
C GLY A 122 -34.21 30.62 22.32
N ALA A 123 -34.24 30.86 21.02
CA ALA A 123 -34.75 29.88 20.05
C ALA A 123 -34.01 28.55 20.27
N ARG A 124 -34.73 27.48 20.61
CA ARG A 124 -34.16 26.16 20.86
C ARG A 124 -33.43 25.70 19.60
N VAL A 125 -32.10 25.74 19.62
CA VAL A 125 -31.27 25.12 18.57
C VAL A 125 -31.37 23.60 18.78
N SER A 126 -32.10 22.91 17.90
CA SER A 126 -32.16 21.44 17.92
C SER A 126 -31.04 20.88 17.04
N CYS A 127 -30.36 19.84 17.52
CA CYS A 127 -29.49 19.04 16.64
C CYS A 127 -30.38 18.34 15.60
N ASP A 128 -29.95 18.37 14.37
CA ASP A 128 -30.57 17.68 13.24
C ASP A 128 -29.64 16.58 12.70
N HIS A 129 -30.12 15.83 11.70
CA HIS A 129 -29.30 14.81 11.03
C HIS A 129 -27.99 15.38 10.46
N ALA A 130 -28.01 16.62 9.93
CA ALA A 130 -26.84 17.30 9.40
C ALA A 130 -25.82 17.64 10.51
N THR A 131 -26.27 17.98 11.72
CA THR A 131 -25.40 18.18 12.88
C THR A 131 -24.65 16.88 13.21
N PHE A 132 -25.37 15.75 13.31
CA PHE A 132 -24.73 14.47 13.65
C PHE A 132 -23.77 14.00 12.57
N THR A 133 -24.12 14.11 11.28
CA THR A 133 -23.21 13.75 10.19
C THR A 133 -21.95 14.61 10.18
N THR A 134 -22.07 15.92 10.45
CA THR A 134 -20.91 16.83 10.55
C THR A 134 -20.01 16.44 11.72
N VAL A 135 -20.56 16.23 12.91
CA VAL A 135 -19.77 15.87 14.10
C VAL A 135 -19.14 14.49 13.96
N LEU A 136 -19.82 13.52 13.36
CA LEU A 136 -19.26 12.20 13.10
C LEU A 136 -18.09 12.27 12.11
N SER A 137 -18.15 13.15 11.10
CA SER A 137 -17.01 13.38 10.21
C SER A 137 -15.81 14.00 10.94
N VAL A 138 -16.05 14.84 11.96
CA VAL A 138 -14.98 15.34 12.85
C VAL A 138 -14.35 14.20 13.65
N CYS A 139 -15.18 13.34 14.26
CA CYS A 139 -14.69 12.17 15.01
C CYS A 139 -13.86 11.23 14.14
N ALA A 140 -14.29 11.00 12.89
CA ALA A 140 -13.57 10.20 11.91
C ALA A 140 -12.16 10.77 11.62
N ARG A 141 -12.08 12.08 11.31
CA ARG A 141 -10.80 12.75 11.05
C ARG A 141 -9.87 12.79 12.25
N ALA A 142 -10.44 12.89 13.47
CA ALA A 142 -9.69 12.81 14.72
C ALA A 142 -9.28 11.38 15.11
N ALA A 143 -9.78 10.37 14.41
CA ALA A 143 -9.67 8.96 14.77
C ALA A 143 -10.02 8.69 16.25
N SER A 144 -10.97 9.46 16.82
CA SER A 144 -11.32 9.41 18.23
C SER A 144 -12.49 8.48 18.51
N LEU A 145 -12.20 7.23 18.82
CA LEU A 145 -13.22 6.23 19.16
C LEU A 145 -14.11 6.66 20.36
N PRO A 146 -13.58 7.24 21.46
CA PRO A 146 -14.41 7.69 22.58
C PRO A 146 -15.41 8.79 22.16
N ALA A 147 -14.98 9.76 21.34
CA ALA A 147 -15.85 10.82 20.84
C ALA A 147 -16.94 10.24 19.92
N CYS A 148 -16.58 9.34 19.02
CA CYS A 148 -17.53 8.65 18.14
C CYS A 148 -18.59 7.88 18.94
N ALA A 149 -18.19 7.14 19.97
CA ALA A 149 -19.11 6.38 20.83
C ALA A 149 -20.06 7.31 21.62
N MET A 150 -19.56 8.45 22.13
CA MET A 150 -20.40 9.46 22.79
C MET A 150 -21.46 10.03 21.82
N VAL A 151 -21.05 10.40 20.61
CA VAL A 151 -21.98 10.94 19.59
C VAL A 151 -22.99 9.88 19.19
N HIS A 152 -22.61 8.61 19.05
CA HIS A 152 -23.52 7.51 18.77
C HIS A 152 -24.59 7.38 19.89
N GLY A 153 -24.20 7.43 21.16
CA GLY A 153 -25.13 7.45 22.29
C GLY A 153 -26.12 8.62 22.22
N LEU A 154 -25.67 9.80 21.77
CA LEU A 154 -26.54 10.96 21.55
C LEU A 154 -27.48 10.75 20.36
N VAL A 155 -27.05 10.16 19.28
CA VAL A 155 -27.87 9.81 18.12
C VAL A 155 -29.04 8.92 18.55
N VAL A 156 -28.77 7.84 19.28
CA VAL A 156 -29.80 6.92 19.80
C VAL A 156 -30.74 7.63 20.78
N SER A 157 -30.17 8.38 21.75
CA SER A 157 -31.00 9.06 22.76
C SER A 157 -31.92 10.16 22.19
N ARG A 158 -31.58 10.68 21.01
CA ARG A 158 -32.37 11.71 20.31
C ARG A 158 -33.27 11.14 19.20
N GLY A 159 -33.25 9.82 18.97
CA GLY A 159 -34.09 9.14 17.98
C GLY A 159 -33.64 9.35 16.51
N PHE A 160 -32.34 9.58 16.25
CA PHE A 160 -31.79 9.72 14.89
C PHE A 160 -31.16 8.42 14.39
N ASP A 161 -31.26 7.33 15.13
CA ASP A 161 -30.74 6.01 14.77
C ASP A 161 -31.43 5.38 13.54
N GLY A 162 -32.68 5.82 13.25
CA GLY A 162 -33.41 5.44 12.03
C GLY A 162 -32.99 6.21 10.77
N GLU A 163 -32.21 7.29 10.90
CA GLU A 163 -31.79 8.13 9.76
C GLU A 163 -30.63 7.51 8.99
N VAL A 164 -30.85 7.12 7.72
CA VAL A 164 -29.84 6.45 6.88
C VAL A 164 -28.57 7.29 6.73
N SER A 165 -28.69 8.61 6.61
CA SER A 165 -27.53 9.51 6.49
C SER A 165 -26.65 9.50 7.74
N VAL A 166 -27.24 9.44 8.92
CA VAL A 166 -26.52 9.37 10.20
C VAL A 166 -25.90 7.98 10.38
N GLY A 167 -26.61 6.92 10.01
CA GLY A 167 -26.10 5.55 10.01
C GLY A 167 -24.88 5.40 9.11
N ASN A 168 -24.92 5.95 7.89
CA ASN A 168 -23.78 5.95 6.98
C ASN A 168 -22.55 6.68 7.58
N ALA A 169 -22.79 7.82 8.22
CA ALA A 169 -21.72 8.58 8.88
C ALA A 169 -21.14 7.82 10.08
N LEU A 170 -21.99 7.11 10.86
CA LEU A 170 -21.54 6.25 11.97
C LEU A 170 -20.66 5.10 11.48
N VAL A 171 -21.08 4.38 10.45
CA VAL A 171 -20.31 3.27 9.86
C VAL A 171 -18.94 3.77 9.43
N THR A 172 -18.90 4.87 8.66
CA THR A 172 -17.64 5.47 8.19
C THR A 172 -16.76 5.92 9.36
N ALA A 173 -17.34 6.62 10.35
CA ALA A 173 -16.58 7.12 11.50
C ALA A 173 -15.97 5.99 12.33
N TYR A 174 -16.68 4.88 12.54
CA TYR A 174 -16.13 3.74 13.26
C TYR A 174 -14.98 3.05 12.52
N PHE A 175 -15.03 2.96 11.19
CA PHE A 175 -13.90 2.44 10.41
C PHE A 175 -12.67 3.34 10.52
N GLU A 176 -12.84 4.66 10.36
CA GLU A 176 -11.73 5.62 10.50
C GLU A 176 -11.14 5.64 11.93
N CYS A 177 -11.97 5.33 12.95
CA CYS A 177 -11.51 5.15 14.34
C CYS A 177 -10.91 3.74 14.61
N GLY A 178 -10.70 2.90 13.60
CA GLY A 178 -10.11 1.57 13.77
C GLY A 178 -10.99 0.56 14.51
N SER A 179 -12.34 0.73 14.50
CA SER A 179 -13.28 -0.17 15.19
C SER A 179 -14.29 -0.84 14.23
N PRO A 180 -13.85 -1.84 13.42
CA PRO A 180 -14.74 -2.54 12.49
C PRO A 180 -15.92 -3.25 13.19
N GLY A 181 -15.71 -3.75 14.42
CA GLY A 181 -16.76 -4.39 15.21
C GLY A 181 -17.91 -3.44 15.57
N SER A 182 -17.60 -2.17 15.90
CA SER A 182 -18.61 -1.15 16.16
C SER A 182 -19.30 -0.70 14.87
N ALA A 183 -18.57 -0.62 13.75
CA ALA A 183 -19.15 -0.36 12.43
C ALA A 183 -20.16 -1.45 12.04
N LYS A 184 -19.83 -2.74 12.24
CA LYS A 184 -20.75 -3.87 12.03
C LYS A 184 -22.02 -3.72 12.86
N LYS A 185 -21.90 -3.39 14.15
CA LYS A 185 -23.08 -3.19 15.03
C LYS A 185 -23.96 -2.04 14.55
N ALA A 186 -23.37 -0.91 14.18
CA ALA A 186 -24.12 0.22 13.64
C ALA A 186 -24.83 -0.16 12.34
N PHE A 187 -24.16 -0.82 11.41
CA PHE A 187 -24.70 -1.28 10.13
C PHE A 187 -25.88 -2.24 10.31
N TYR A 188 -25.75 -3.26 11.15
CA TYR A 188 -26.83 -4.23 11.37
C TYR A 188 -27.97 -3.67 12.20
N GLY A 189 -27.74 -2.61 12.99
CA GLY A 189 -28.77 -1.89 13.73
C GLY A 189 -29.66 -1.01 12.85
N MET A 190 -29.24 -0.67 11.63
CA MET A 190 -30.04 0.15 10.71
C MET A 190 -31.23 -0.63 10.15
N ALA A 191 -32.43 -0.04 10.20
CA ALA A 191 -33.63 -0.63 9.62
C ALA A 191 -33.60 -0.63 8.09
N GLU A 192 -33.16 0.47 7.49
CA GLU A 192 -33.05 0.62 6.04
C GLU A 192 -31.58 0.86 5.64
N ARG A 193 -31.19 0.23 4.54
CA ARG A 193 -29.82 0.32 3.99
C ARG A 193 -29.90 0.61 2.50
N ASN A 194 -29.28 1.70 2.07
CA ASN A 194 -29.18 2.07 0.66
C ASN A 194 -27.81 1.68 0.09
N VAL A 195 -27.60 1.94 -1.21
CA VAL A 195 -26.30 1.66 -1.91
C VAL A 195 -25.12 2.29 -1.17
N ILE A 196 -25.29 3.51 -0.63
CA ILE A 196 -24.21 4.23 0.09
C ILE A 196 -23.86 3.49 1.39
N THR A 197 -24.86 2.99 2.12
CA THR A 197 -24.67 2.22 3.35
C THR A 197 -23.84 0.95 3.09
N TRP A 198 -24.26 0.18 2.09
CA TRP A 198 -23.56 -1.03 1.70
C TRP A 198 -22.13 -0.75 1.22
N THR A 199 -21.97 0.26 0.36
CA THR A 199 -20.65 0.66 -0.16
C THR A 199 -19.71 1.11 0.97
N ALA A 200 -20.21 1.91 1.93
CA ALA A 200 -19.43 2.35 3.08
C ALA A 200 -18.94 1.15 3.92
N MET A 201 -19.81 0.15 4.12
CA MET A 201 -19.47 -1.05 4.86
C MET A 201 -18.45 -1.92 4.11
N ILE A 202 -18.69 -2.20 2.82
CA ILE A 202 -17.79 -3.00 1.96
C ILE A 202 -16.41 -2.34 1.85
N SER A 203 -16.39 -1.03 1.56
CA SER A 203 -15.14 -0.26 1.48
C SER A 203 -14.39 -0.20 2.81
N GLY A 204 -15.12 0.01 3.92
CA GLY A 204 -14.53 0.03 5.24
C GLY A 204 -13.89 -1.32 5.63
N MET A 205 -14.56 -2.44 5.33
CA MET A 205 -14.02 -3.79 5.55
C MET A 205 -12.78 -4.05 4.70
N ALA A 206 -12.81 -3.68 3.40
CA ALA A 206 -11.67 -3.85 2.50
C ALA A 206 -10.45 -3.05 2.98
N ARG A 207 -10.64 -1.80 3.42
CA ARG A 207 -9.55 -0.97 3.97
C ARG A 207 -9.06 -1.43 5.34
N ALA A 208 -9.90 -2.10 6.12
CA ALA A 208 -9.51 -2.73 7.38
C ALA A 208 -8.89 -4.13 7.19
N GLU A 209 -8.56 -4.51 5.95
CA GLU A 209 -7.97 -5.81 5.58
C GLU A 209 -8.85 -7.03 5.92
N LEU A 210 -10.15 -6.79 6.17
CA LEU A 210 -11.16 -7.82 6.39
C LEU A 210 -11.80 -8.24 5.05
N TYR A 211 -10.97 -8.75 4.16
CA TYR A 211 -11.30 -8.98 2.75
C TYR A 211 -12.44 -9.98 2.55
N GLU A 212 -12.41 -11.10 3.25
CA GLU A 212 -13.45 -12.13 3.15
C GLU A 212 -14.82 -11.60 3.58
N ASP A 213 -14.88 -10.86 4.69
CA ASP A 213 -16.10 -10.20 5.16
C ASP A 213 -16.63 -9.19 4.13
N SER A 214 -15.73 -8.43 3.49
CA SER A 214 -16.07 -7.48 2.43
C SER A 214 -16.72 -8.17 1.23
N ILE A 215 -16.14 -9.28 0.77
CA ILE A 215 -16.67 -10.09 -0.35
C ILE A 215 -18.04 -10.70 0.01
N LEU A 216 -18.19 -11.20 1.24
CA LEU A 216 -19.46 -11.75 1.73
C LEU A 216 -20.56 -10.66 1.77
N LEU A 217 -20.23 -9.45 2.23
CA LEU A 217 -21.15 -8.32 2.25
C LEU A 217 -21.57 -7.91 0.83
N PHE A 218 -20.65 -7.90 -0.12
CA PHE A 218 -20.99 -7.64 -1.52
C PHE A 218 -21.96 -8.68 -2.07
N ARG A 219 -21.77 -9.97 -1.76
CA ARG A 219 -22.72 -11.03 -2.14
C ARG A 219 -24.10 -10.81 -1.52
N GLN A 220 -24.19 -10.40 -0.25
CA GLN A 220 -25.46 -10.09 0.43
C GLN A 220 -26.14 -8.87 -0.19
N MET A 221 -25.40 -7.80 -0.46
CA MET A 221 -25.93 -6.56 -1.07
C MET A 221 -26.67 -6.86 -2.38
N ARG A 222 -26.11 -7.70 -3.24
CA ARG A 222 -26.67 -8.05 -4.56
C ARG A 222 -28.08 -8.65 -4.53
N HIS A 223 -28.52 -9.17 -3.38
CA HIS A 223 -29.89 -9.67 -3.22
C HIS A 223 -30.88 -8.58 -2.82
N THR A 224 -30.39 -7.37 -2.50
CA THR A 224 -31.22 -6.29 -1.95
C THR A 224 -31.15 -5.00 -2.78
N VAL A 225 -29.97 -4.64 -3.29
CA VAL A 225 -29.72 -3.37 -3.98
C VAL A 225 -28.69 -3.57 -5.09
N ASP A 226 -28.83 -2.85 -6.19
CA ASP A 226 -27.85 -2.84 -7.28
C ASP A 226 -26.56 -2.13 -6.87
N ALA A 227 -25.42 -2.70 -7.23
CA ALA A 227 -24.12 -2.13 -6.97
C ALA A 227 -23.80 -0.99 -7.95
N ASN A 228 -23.10 0.03 -7.48
CA ASN A 228 -22.55 1.12 -8.30
C ASN A 228 -21.02 0.96 -8.51
N ASN A 229 -20.41 1.87 -9.28
CA ASN A 229 -18.96 1.84 -9.57
C ASN A 229 -18.11 1.79 -8.29
N ALA A 230 -18.45 2.59 -7.27
CA ALA A 230 -17.71 2.61 -6.00
C ALA A 230 -17.83 1.29 -5.24
N THR A 231 -18.98 0.61 -5.34
CA THR A 231 -19.17 -0.71 -4.75
C THR A 231 -18.31 -1.76 -5.44
N TYR A 232 -18.30 -1.77 -6.79
CA TYR A 232 -17.46 -2.68 -7.56
C TYR A 232 -15.99 -2.45 -7.28
N SER A 233 -15.51 -1.19 -7.31
CA SER A 233 -14.10 -0.87 -7.00
C SER A 233 -13.69 -1.30 -5.59
N SER A 234 -14.57 -1.10 -4.60
CA SER A 234 -14.31 -1.55 -3.21
C SER A 234 -14.26 -3.08 -3.09
N SER A 235 -15.12 -3.80 -3.82
CA SER A 235 -15.14 -5.25 -3.84
C SER A 235 -13.94 -5.84 -4.55
N LEU A 236 -13.49 -5.19 -5.65
CA LEU A 236 -12.25 -5.55 -6.34
C LEU A 236 -11.02 -5.32 -5.46
N LEU A 237 -10.98 -4.24 -4.68
CA LEU A 237 -9.92 -4.02 -3.69
C LEU A 237 -9.83 -5.18 -2.69
N ALA A 238 -10.98 -5.68 -2.22
CA ALA A 238 -11.02 -6.85 -1.33
C ALA A 238 -10.54 -8.13 -2.03
N CYS A 239 -10.93 -8.37 -3.28
CA CYS A 239 -10.45 -9.52 -4.05
C CYS A 239 -8.93 -9.45 -4.30
N ALA A 240 -8.41 -8.26 -4.59
CA ALA A 240 -6.97 -8.05 -4.78
C ALA A 240 -6.17 -8.31 -3.50
N GLY A 241 -6.70 -7.87 -2.34
CA GLY A 241 -6.06 -8.07 -1.04
C GLY A 241 -6.06 -9.52 -0.56
N SER A 242 -7.13 -10.27 -0.86
CA SER A 242 -7.25 -11.70 -0.51
C SER A 242 -6.75 -12.66 -1.59
N LEU A 243 -6.24 -12.17 -2.70
CA LEU A 243 -5.83 -12.95 -3.88
C LEU A 243 -6.97 -13.85 -4.42
N ALA A 244 -8.21 -13.39 -4.32
CA ALA A 244 -9.43 -14.14 -4.67
C ALA A 244 -9.73 -14.03 -6.18
N ALA A 245 -8.97 -14.76 -7.00
CA ALA A 245 -9.07 -14.72 -8.46
C ALA A 245 -10.45 -15.11 -9.01
N MET A 246 -11.09 -16.12 -8.42
CA MET A 246 -12.40 -16.59 -8.87
C MET A 246 -13.51 -15.58 -8.59
N GLU A 247 -13.51 -14.96 -7.42
CA GLU A 247 -14.42 -13.88 -7.06
C GLU A 247 -14.20 -12.66 -7.96
N GLY A 248 -12.94 -12.31 -8.22
CA GLY A 248 -12.56 -11.25 -9.15
C GLY A 248 -13.14 -11.47 -10.56
N LYS A 249 -13.03 -12.70 -11.11
CA LYS A 249 -13.64 -13.07 -12.40
C LYS A 249 -15.17 -13.00 -12.38
N GLN A 250 -15.81 -13.42 -11.29
CA GLN A 250 -17.27 -13.29 -11.13
C GLN A 250 -17.70 -11.81 -11.12
N ILE A 251 -16.97 -10.96 -10.39
CA ILE A 251 -17.23 -9.52 -10.33
C ILE A 251 -17.01 -8.89 -11.71
N HIS A 252 -15.97 -9.27 -12.45
CA HIS A 252 -15.74 -8.80 -13.82
C HIS A 252 -16.95 -9.11 -14.72
N GLY A 253 -17.47 -10.34 -14.68
CA GLY A 253 -18.68 -10.71 -15.44
C GLY A 253 -19.92 -9.88 -15.07
N LEU A 254 -20.02 -9.42 -13.81
CA LEU A 254 -21.10 -8.54 -13.36
C LEU A 254 -20.92 -7.10 -13.87
N ILE A 255 -19.69 -6.59 -13.84
CA ILE A 255 -19.32 -5.26 -14.37
C ILE A 255 -19.68 -5.17 -15.84
N VAL A 256 -19.33 -6.19 -16.64
CA VAL A 256 -19.69 -6.26 -18.07
C VAL A 256 -21.22 -6.25 -18.26
N LYS A 257 -21.96 -7.03 -17.46
CA LYS A 257 -23.44 -7.07 -17.52
C LYS A 257 -24.08 -5.75 -17.10
N ALA A 258 -23.45 -5.01 -16.17
CA ALA A 258 -23.93 -3.72 -15.71
C ALA A 258 -23.58 -2.57 -16.69
N GLY A 259 -22.81 -2.83 -17.75
CA GLY A 259 -22.36 -1.82 -18.70
C GLY A 259 -21.32 -0.84 -18.11
N LEU A 260 -20.60 -1.24 -17.08
CA LEU A 260 -19.62 -0.43 -16.35
C LEU A 260 -18.16 -0.74 -16.74
N ALA A 261 -17.99 -1.49 -17.83
CA ALA A 261 -16.67 -1.91 -18.33
C ALA A 261 -15.84 -0.77 -18.96
N THR A 262 -16.34 0.46 -18.95
CA THR A 262 -15.63 1.65 -19.46
C THR A 262 -15.32 2.66 -18.35
N ASP A 263 -15.52 2.30 -17.09
CA ASP A 263 -15.16 3.14 -15.94
C ASP A 263 -13.71 2.86 -15.53
N LEU A 264 -12.83 3.84 -15.68
CA LEU A 264 -11.39 3.71 -15.42
C LEU A 264 -11.05 3.23 -13.99
N HIS A 265 -11.84 3.63 -12.98
CA HIS A 265 -11.60 3.18 -11.60
C HIS A 265 -11.94 1.70 -11.42
N VAL A 266 -12.99 1.23 -12.10
CA VAL A 266 -13.40 -0.18 -12.07
C VAL A 266 -12.40 -1.03 -12.86
N GLU A 267 -11.99 -0.57 -14.05
CA GLU A 267 -10.98 -1.24 -14.88
C GLU A 267 -9.63 -1.32 -14.20
N SER A 268 -9.17 -0.23 -13.54
CA SER A 268 -7.94 -0.23 -12.72
C SER A 268 -8.02 -1.26 -11.58
N GLY A 269 -9.18 -1.36 -10.92
CA GLY A 269 -9.41 -2.37 -9.89
C GLY A 269 -9.36 -3.80 -10.43
N LEU A 270 -9.89 -4.05 -11.63
CA LEU A 270 -9.81 -5.36 -12.30
C LEU A 270 -8.36 -5.74 -12.63
N MET A 271 -7.59 -4.79 -13.19
CA MET A 271 -6.17 -5.02 -13.47
C MET A 271 -5.37 -5.32 -12.20
N ASP A 272 -5.64 -4.61 -11.09
CA ASP A 272 -4.98 -4.86 -9.80
C ASP A 272 -5.28 -6.27 -9.27
N VAL A 273 -6.55 -6.72 -9.35
CA VAL A 273 -6.93 -8.10 -8.99
C VAL A 273 -6.15 -9.12 -9.83
N TYR A 274 -6.20 -8.98 -11.15
CA TYR A 274 -5.56 -9.95 -12.05
C TYR A 274 -4.05 -9.95 -11.89
N SER A 275 -3.43 -8.78 -11.74
CA SER A 275 -1.98 -8.67 -11.52
C SER A 275 -1.54 -9.33 -10.22
N LYS A 276 -2.24 -9.06 -9.11
CA LYS A 276 -1.91 -9.65 -7.81
C LYS A 276 -2.16 -11.15 -7.75
N CYS A 277 -3.15 -11.65 -8.51
CA CYS A 277 -3.42 -13.08 -8.64
C CYS A 277 -2.51 -13.78 -9.66
N GLY A 278 -1.54 -13.13 -10.27
CA GLY A 278 -0.65 -13.70 -11.28
C GLY A 278 -1.29 -13.92 -12.66
N LEU A 279 -2.50 -13.41 -12.89
CA LEU A 279 -3.28 -13.59 -14.13
C LEU A 279 -2.99 -12.43 -15.11
N MET A 280 -1.72 -12.25 -15.49
CA MET A 280 -1.27 -11.09 -16.28
C MET A 280 -1.88 -11.02 -17.69
N GLU A 281 -2.25 -12.15 -18.31
CA GLU A 281 -2.93 -12.14 -19.61
C GLU A 281 -4.35 -11.58 -19.51
N ASP A 282 -5.06 -11.88 -18.41
CA ASP A 282 -6.38 -11.29 -18.13
C ASP A 282 -6.23 -9.77 -17.84
N ALA A 283 -5.20 -9.36 -17.09
CA ALA A 283 -4.90 -7.94 -16.83
C ALA A 283 -4.58 -7.19 -18.14
N LEU A 284 -3.77 -7.77 -19.02
CA LEU A 284 -3.44 -7.22 -20.33
C LEU A 284 -4.67 -7.12 -21.25
N SER A 285 -5.61 -8.05 -21.16
CA SER A 285 -6.85 -7.97 -21.96
C SER A 285 -7.70 -6.78 -21.53
N VAL A 286 -7.80 -6.49 -20.22
CA VAL A 286 -8.48 -5.28 -19.70
C VAL A 286 -7.73 -4.02 -20.14
N PHE A 287 -6.40 -4.02 -20.05
CA PHE A 287 -5.57 -2.90 -20.46
C PHE A 287 -5.76 -2.54 -21.94
N ARG A 288 -5.74 -3.53 -22.83
CA ARG A 288 -5.92 -3.33 -24.29
C ARG A 288 -7.34 -2.91 -24.69
N ALA A 289 -8.33 -3.22 -23.85
CA ALA A 289 -9.72 -2.82 -24.09
C ALA A 289 -9.98 -1.35 -23.73
N CYS A 290 -9.12 -0.72 -22.93
CA CYS A 290 -9.26 0.68 -22.54
C CYS A 290 -8.93 1.62 -23.72
N TRP A 291 -9.87 2.53 -24.03
CA TRP A 291 -9.73 3.47 -25.14
C TRP A 291 -8.80 4.65 -24.84
N GLN A 292 -8.81 5.14 -23.61
CA GLN A 292 -8.04 6.31 -23.18
C GLN A 292 -7.51 6.07 -21.76
N PRO A 293 -6.38 5.37 -21.61
CA PRO A 293 -5.78 5.14 -20.32
C PRO A 293 -5.29 6.46 -19.72
N ASP A 294 -5.60 6.69 -18.44
CA ASP A 294 -5.02 7.78 -17.66
C ASP A 294 -3.69 7.36 -16.99
N GLU A 295 -3.03 8.32 -16.36
CA GLU A 295 -1.74 8.10 -15.69
C GLU A 295 -1.82 7.03 -14.59
N VAL A 296 -2.96 6.94 -13.88
CA VAL A 296 -3.19 5.95 -12.82
C VAL A 296 -3.31 4.55 -13.43
N PHE A 297 -4.07 4.43 -14.51
CA PHE A 297 -4.29 3.18 -15.23
C PHE A 297 -2.97 2.59 -15.76
N LEU A 298 -2.14 3.45 -16.37
CA LEU A 298 -0.80 3.09 -16.85
C LEU A 298 0.13 2.67 -15.71
N THR A 299 0.06 3.35 -14.57
CA THR A 299 0.84 2.98 -13.38
C THR A 299 0.45 1.61 -12.85
N VAL A 300 -0.83 1.27 -12.81
CA VAL A 300 -1.31 -0.03 -12.29
C VAL A 300 -0.75 -1.20 -13.11
N ILE A 301 -0.74 -1.11 -14.44
CA ILE A 301 -0.21 -2.20 -15.27
C ILE A 301 1.32 -2.31 -15.15
N LEU A 302 2.05 -1.18 -15.03
CA LEU A 302 3.49 -1.20 -14.78
C LEU A 302 3.84 -1.88 -13.44
N VAL A 303 3.08 -1.56 -12.37
CA VAL A 303 3.21 -2.23 -11.07
C VAL A 303 2.90 -3.72 -11.20
N GLY A 304 1.86 -4.07 -11.97
CA GLY A 304 1.49 -5.45 -12.24
C GLY A 304 2.63 -6.25 -12.90
N PHE A 305 3.27 -5.69 -13.90
CA PHE A 305 4.45 -6.32 -14.53
C PHE A 305 5.60 -6.48 -13.53
N ALA A 306 5.88 -5.45 -12.74
CA ALA A 306 6.93 -5.48 -11.71
C ALA A 306 6.70 -6.60 -10.68
N GLN A 307 5.48 -6.73 -10.19
CA GLN A 307 5.10 -7.73 -9.18
C GLN A 307 5.16 -9.16 -9.71
N ASN A 308 4.95 -9.35 -11.01
CA ASN A 308 4.96 -10.67 -11.66
C ASN A 308 6.31 -11.02 -12.30
N GLY A 309 7.37 -10.23 -12.07
CA GLY A 309 8.70 -10.48 -12.62
C GLY A 309 8.77 -10.37 -14.15
N LEU A 310 7.86 -9.62 -14.77
CA LEU A 310 7.81 -9.38 -16.21
C LEU A 310 8.55 -8.07 -16.55
N GLU A 311 9.81 -8.01 -16.20
CA GLU A 311 10.67 -6.82 -16.28
C GLU A 311 10.71 -6.25 -17.70
N GLU A 312 10.95 -7.10 -18.70
CA GLU A 312 11.03 -6.70 -20.11
C GLU A 312 9.76 -5.99 -20.59
N LYS A 313 8.57 -6.55 -20.26
CA LYS A 313 7.29 -5.94 -20.63
C LYS A 313 7.05 -4.60 -19.95
N ALA A 314 7.51 -4.45 -18.69
CA ALA A 314 7.41 -3.16 -17.98
C ALA A 314 8.28 -2.10 -18.65
N PHE A 315 9.49 -2.48 -19.09
CA PHE A 315 10.41 -1.56 -19.76
C PHE A 315 9.95 -1.19 -21.17
N GLU A 316 9.46 -2.17 -21.94
CA GLU A 316 8.88 -1.93 -23.28
C GLU A 316 7.72 -0.94 -23.20
N LEU A 317 6.75 -1.17 -22.32
CA LEU A 317 5.61 -0.29 -22.13
C LEU A 317 6.05 1.11 -21.69
N PHE A 318 6.99 1.22 -20.77
CA PHE A 318 7.49 2.51 -20.30
C PHE A 318 8.20 3.29 -21.42
N ALA A 319 8.98 2.60 -22.27
CA ALA A 319 9.66 3.20 -23.41
C ALA A 319 8.65 3.66 -24.47
N GLU A 320 7.61 2.89 -24.74
CA GLU A 320 6.50 3.24 -25.64
C GLU A 320 5.78 4.52 -25.16
N MET A 321 5.40 4.56 -23.88
CA MET A 321 4.79 5.74 -23.26
C MET A 321 5.66 6.99 -23.38
N ALA A 322 6.97 6.84 -23.14
CA ALA A 322 7.93 7.94 -23.27
C ALA A 322 8.06 8.40 -24.74
N GLY A 323 7.99 7.47 -25.71
CA GLY A 323 8.05 7.73 -27.14
C GLY A 323 6.80 8.42 -27.69
N GLU A 324 5.63 8.06 -27.17
CA GLU A 324 4.34 8.67 -27.52
C GLU A 324 4.11 10.05 -26.87
N GLY A 325 5.03 10.50 -26.03
CA GLY A 325 4.96 11.80 -25.37
C GLY A 325 3.97 11.87 -24.21
N ILE A 326 3.60 10.72 -23.64
CA ILE A 326 2.77 10.65 -22.42
C ILE A 326 3.52 11.34 -21.28
N CYS A 327 2.78 12.07 -20.46
CA CYS A 327 3.37 12.78 -19.32
C CYS A 327 3.79 11.80 -18.23
N ILE A 328 5.07 11.43 -18.23
CA ILE A 328 5.63 10.53 -17.21
C ILE A 328 5.69 11.27 -15.88
N ASP A 329 5.04 10.70 -14.85
CA ASP A 329 5.00 11.16 -13.47
C ASP A 329 5.95 10.37 -12.54
N THR A 330 5.99 10.76 -11.27
CA THR A 330 6.82 10.10 -10.25
C THR A 330 6.35 8.69 -9.90
N ASN A 331 5.06 8.38 -10.05
CA ASN A 331 4.50 7.07 -9.74
C ASN A 331 4.89 6.05 -10.82
N MET A 332 4.81 6.44 -12.10
CA MET A 332 5.26 5.61 -13.21
C MET A 332 6.76 5.30 -13.12
N VAL A 333 7.59 6.32 -12.80
CA VAL A 333 9.02 6.11 -12.60
C VAL A 333 9.28 5.17 -11.42
N SER A 334 8.57 5.33 -10.30
CA SER A 334 8.72 4.44 -9.15
C SER A 334 8.30 3.00 -9.47
N ALA A 335 7.24 2.82 -10.25
CA ALA A 335 6.76 1.51 -10.69
C ALA A 335 7.80 0.79 -11.56
N VAL A 336 8.35 1.49 -12.54
CA VAL A 336 9.42 0.95 -13.43
C VAL A 336 10.70 0.64 -12.65
N LEU A 337 11.12 1.50 -11.73
CA LEU A 337 12.26 1.22 -10.85
C LEU A 337 12.03 0.01 -9.96
N GLY A 338 10.77 -0.24 -9.56
CA GLY A 338 10.38 -1.46 -8.84
C GLY A 338 10.50 -2.73 -9.66
N ALA A 339 10.38 -2.65 -10.99
CA ALA A 339 10.50 -3.77 -11.90
C ALA A 339 11.94 -4.26 -12.11
N PHE A 340 12.95 -3.46 -11.73
CA PHE A 340 14.35 -3.89 -11.88
C PHE A 340 14.64 -5.14 -11.04
N GLY A 341 14.98 -6.24 -11.70
CA GLY A 341 15.51 -7.46 -11.12
C GLY A 341 17.02 -7.57 -11.31
N ALA A 342 17.54 -8.76 -11.07
CA ALA A 342 18.98 -9.01 -11.25
C ALA A 342 19.38 -9.10 -12.73
N SER A 343 18.42 -9.37 -13.64
CA SER A 343 18.64 -9.51 -15.08
C SER A 343 18.42 -8.22 -15.88
N ALA A 344 17.98 -7.14 -15.22
CA ALA A 344 17.65 -5.90 -15.89
C ALA A 344 18.92 -5.17 -16.38
N PRO A 345 18.94 -4.65 -17.64
CA PRO A 345 20.09 -3.97 -18.19
C PRO A 345 20.46 -2.71 -17.39
N PHE A 346 21.70 -2.63 -16.93
CA PHE A 346 22.19 -1.48 -16.17
C PHE A 346 22.11 -0.16 -16.96
N ALA A 347 22.35 -0.24 -18.28
CA ALA A 347 22.25 0.91 -19.17
C ALA A 347 20.86 1.58 -19.12
N LEU A 348 19.78 0.78 -19.00
CA LEU A 348 18.41 1.28 -18.87
C LEU A 348 18.21 1.99 -17.52
N GLY A 349 18.77 1.45 -16.43
CA GLY A 349 18.74 2.11 -15.13
C GLY A 349 19.35 3.51 -15.16
N LYS A 350 20.47 3.68 -15.84
CA LYS A 350 21.09 5.01 -16.07
C LYS A 350 20.21 5.96 -16.89
N GLN A 351 19.52 5.45 -17.92
CA GLN A 351 18.59 6.25 -18.71
C GLN A 351 17.42 6.75 -17.87
N ILE A 352 16.84 5.89 -17.03
CA ILE A 352 15.76 6.28 -16.11
C ILE A 352 16.27 7.29 -15.08
N HIS A 353 17.46 7.11 -14.53
CA HIS A 353 18.07 8.09 -13.63
C HIS A 353 18.29 9.45 -14.31
N ALA A 354 18.78 9.46 -15.55
CA ALA A 354 18.90 10.68 -16.34
C ALA A 354 17.53 11.37 -16.58
N LEU A 355 16.45 10.59 -16.80
CA LEU A 355 15.08 11.09 -16.87
C LEU A 355 14.64 11.72 -15.55
N VAL A 356 14.95 11.08 -14.42
CA VAL A 356 14.66 11.61 -13.07
C VAL A 356 15.32 12.97 -12.85
N ILE A 357 16.58 13.12 -13.25
CA ILE A 357 17.31 14.38 -13.17
C ILE A 357 16.66 15.43 -14.09
N LYS A 358 16.38 15.09 -15.35
CA LYS A 358 15.79 15.98 -16.35
C LYS A 358 14.40 16.48 -15.92
N LYS A 359 13.59 15.65 -15.29
CA LYS A 359 12.24 15.97 -14.81
C LYS A 359 12.24 16.56 -13.38
N CYS A 360 13.39 16.71 -12.73
CA CYS A 360 13.53 17.18 -11.35
C CYS A 360 12.78 16.31 -10.31
N PHE A 361 12.67 15.00 -10.53
CA PHE A 361 12.02 14.05 -9.62
C PHE A 361 12.90 13.58 -8.47
N GLY A 362 14.18 13.96 -8.43
CA GLY A 362 15.16 13.55 -7.42
C GLY A 362 14.85 13.99 -5.97
N ARG A 363 13.76 14.75 -5.75
CA ARG A 363 13.26 15.08 -4.41
C ARG A 363 12.13 14.16 -3.95
N ASN A 364 11.58 13.33 -4.83
CA ASN A 364 10.53 12.39 -4.48
C ASN A 364 11.16 11.16 -3.82
N ILE A 365 10.79 10.90 -2.58
CA ILE A 365 11.37 9.84 -1.76
C ILE A 365 11.14 8.44 -2.33
N TYR A 366 10.02 8.20 -3.02
CA TYR A 366 9.69 6.91 -3.63
C TYR A 366 10.62 6.65 -4.83
N VAL A 367 10.87 7.69 -5.64
CA VAL A 367 11.81 7.62 -6.77
C VAL A 367 13.24 7.39 -6.26
N CYS A 368 13.68 8.11 -5.22
CA CYS A 368 15.01 7.92 -4.62
C CYS A 368 15.18 6.49 -4.09
N ASN A 369 14.20 5.96 -3.35
CA ASN A 369 14.24 4.59 -2.83
C ASN A 369 14.27 3.55 -3.96
N GLY A 370 13.53 3.80 -5.05
CA GLY A 370 13.57 2.99 -6.27
C GLY A 370 14.95 2.97 -6.92
N LEU A 371 15.61 4.14 -7.04
CA LEU A 371 16.98 4.27 -7.59
C LEU A 371 18.00 3.55 -6.71
N ILE A 372 17.96 3.72 -5.39
CA ILE A 372 18.83 3.01 -4.44
C ILE A 372 18.73 1.50 -4.67
N ASN A 373 17.50 0.99 -4.77
CA ASN A 373 17.26 -0.44 -4.95
C ASN A 373 17.68 -0.93 -6.34
N MET A 374 17.43 -0.16 -7.39
CA MET A 374 17.85 -0.44 -8.77
C MET A 374 19.37 -0.55 -8.86
N TYR A 375 20.13 0.46 -8.40
CA TYR A 375 21.58 0.42 -8.41
C TYR A 375 22.13 -0.75 -7.61
N SER A 376 21.58 -1.01 -6.43
CA SER A 376 21.96 -2.17 -5.61
C SER A 376 21.75 -3.52 -6.32
N LYS A 377 20.64 -3.69 -7.04
CA LYS A 377 20.35 -4.92 -7.80
C LYS A 377 21.23 -5.08 -9.03
N CYS A 378 21.61 -3.96 -9.66
CA CYS A 378 22.54 -3.95 -10.79
C CYS A 378 24.02 -4.12 -10.39
N GLY A 379 24.34 -4.28 -9.09
CA GLY A 379 25.72 -4.47 -8.64
C GLY A 379 26.47 -3.19 -8.28
N GLU A 380 25.88 -2.03 -8.49
CA GLU A 380 26.50 -0.70 -8.34
C GLU A 380 26.22 -0.11 -6.96
N LEU A 381 26.93 -0.60 -5.96
CA LEU A 381 26.71 -0.19 -4.57
C LEU A 381 27.09 1.28 -4.33
N GLN A 382 28.13 1.79 -4.99
CA GLN A 382 28.60 3.17 -4.79
C GLN A 382 27.56 4.19 -5.25
N GLU A 383 26.95 3.98 -6.42
CA GLU A 383 25.87 4.79 -6.94
C GLU A 383 24.63 4.72 -6.04
N SER A 384 24.34 3.53 -5.48
CA SER A 384 23.27 3.36 -4.50
C SER A 384 23.50 4.22 -3.25
N VAL A 385 24.73 4.27 -2.75
CA VAL A 385 25.12 5.12 -1.61
C VAL A 385 25.03 6.59 -1.97
N GLN A 386 25.51 7.00 -3.14
CA GLN A 386 25.41 8.39 -3.59
C GLN A 386 23.96 8.87 -3.62
N VAL A 387 23.05 8.11 -4.23
CA VAL A 387 21.61 8.47 -4.26
C VAL A 387 21.03 8.54 -2.85
N PHE A 388 21.43 7.62 -1.96
CA PHE A 388 20.99 7.66 -0.57
C PHE A 388 21.45 8.93 0.14
N ASP A 389 22.72 9.33 -0.03
CA ASP A 389 23.28 10.52 0.61
C ASP A 389 22.61 11.79 0.11
N GLU A 390 22.34 11.88 -1.19
CA GLU A 390 21.66 13.00 -1.84
C GLU A 390 20.15 13.10 -1.51
N THR A 391 19.53 12.05 -0.94
CA THR A 391 18.11 12.04 -0.57
C THR A 391 17.83 13.00 0.57
N PRO A 392 17.00 14.06 0.38
CA PRO A 392 16.87 15.16 1.34
C PRO A 392 16.26 14.74 2.69
N SER A 393 15.27 13.86 2.65
CA SER A 393 14.59 13.36 3.85
C SER A 393 14.50 11.84 3.78
N LYS A 394 15.18 11.16 4.70
CA LYS A 394 15.23 9.71 4.74
C LYS A 394 14.17 9.16 5.67
N ASN A 395 13.35 8.22 5.19
CA ASN A 395 12.39 7.47 6.02
C ASN A 395 12.87 6.03 6.27
N SER A 396 12.11 5.25 7.02
CA SER A 396 12.45 3.84 7.29
C SER A 396 12.66 3.03 6.01
N ILE A 397 11.95 3.34 4.91
CA ILE A 397 12.12 2.65 3.62
C ILE A 397 13.47 2.99 3.00
N SER A 398 13.91 4.26 3.05
CA SER A 398 15.23 4.67 2.54
C SER A 398 16.36 3.95 3.27
N TRP A 399 16.28 3.89 4.60
CA TRP A 399 17.22 3.14 5.42
C TRP A 399 17.20 1.64 5.11
N ASN A 400 16.02 1.04 4.99
CA ASN A 400 15.89 -0.36 4.62
C ASN A 400 16.51 -0.66 3.25
N SER A 401 16.31 0.23 2.27
CA SER A 401 16.86 0.05 0.91
C SER A 401 18.38 0.03 0.91
N ILE A 402 19.03 0.94 1.64
CA ILE A 402 20.49 0.98 1.69
C ILE A 402 21.07 -0.16 2.55
N ILE A 403 20.45 -0.49 3.69
CA ILE A 403 20.87 -1.62 4.54
C ILE A 403 20.76 -2.94 3.75
N ALA A 404 19.67 -3.12 3.00
CA ALA A 404 19.51 -4.30 2.13
C ALA A 404 20.51 -4.30 0.97
N ALA A 405 20.92 -3.13 0.46
CA ALA A 405 21.97 -3.01 -0.54
C ALA A 405 23.30 -3.58 -0.01
N PHE A 406 23.74 -3.09 1.14
CA PHE A 406 24.97 -3.57 1.77
C PHE A 406 24.90 -5.06 2.16
N ALA A 407 23.75 -5.53 2.62
CA ALA A 407 23.54 -6.94 2.92
C ALA A 407 23.69 -7.83 1.67
N ARG A 408 23.08 -7.45 0.53
CA ARG A 408 23.23 -8.18 -0.75
C ARG A 408 24.65 -8.24 -1.25
N HIS A 409 25.42 -7.18 -1.02
CA HIS A 409 26.83 -7.11 -1.40
C HIS A 409 27.79 -7.76 -0.39
N GLY A 410 27.25 -8.45 0.64
CA GLY A 410 28.05 -9.18 1.63
C GLY A 410 28.82 -8.30 2.62
N GLN A 411 28.55 -7.00 2.65
CA GLN A 411 29.24 -6.05 3.54
C GLN A 411 28.55 -6.00 4.91
N GLY A 412 28.64 -7.09 5.67
CA GLY A 412 27.91 -7.27 6.91
C GLY A 412 28.30 -6.32 8.04
N SER A 413 29.57 -5.83 8.09
CA SER A 413 30.02 -4.84 9.08
C SER A 413 29.31 -3.50 8.90
N GLU A 414 29.18 -3.05 7.67
CA GLU A 414 28.55 -1.79 7.28
C GLU A 414 27.04 -1.83 7.50
N VAL A 415 26.40 -2.99 7.31
CA VAL A 415 24.98 -3.21 7.62
C VAL A 415 24.67 -2.82 9.06
N PHE A 416 25.51 -3.21 10.03
CA PHE A 416 25.31 -2.84 11.44
C PHE A 416 25.56 -1.37 11.73
N GLN A 417 26.58 -0.76 11.08
CA GLN A 417 26.84 0.67 11.22
C GLN A 417 25.67 1.51 10.69
N LEU A 418 25.10 1.12 9.54
CA LEU A 418 23.92 1.77 8.98
C LEU A 418 22.68 1.61 9.89
N PHE A 419 22.52 0.45 10.52
CA PHE A 419 21.45 0.26 11.48
C PHE A 419 21.57 1.18 12.70
N GLU A 420 22.78 1.36 13.25
CA GLU A 420 23.02 2.33 14.32
C GLU A 420 22.75 3.77 13.85
N SER A 421 23.14 4.11 12.63
CA SER A 421 22.88 5.42 12.02
C SER A 421 21.37 5.66 11.82
N MET A 422 20.62 4.64 11.40
CA MET A 422 19.15 4.67 11.29
C MET A 422 18.50 5.01 12.64
N LYS A 423 18.92 4.34 13.71
CA LYS A 423 18.43 4.61 15.08
C LYS A 423 18.78 6.02 15.53
N ALA A 424 20.00 6.47 15.28
CA ALA A 424 20.45 7.81 15.63
C ALA A 424 19.67 8.90 14.88
N SER A 425 19.20 8.64 13.67
CA SER A 425 18.33 9.54 12.90
C SER A 425 16.88 9.61 13.41
N GLY A 426 16.49 8.78 14.36
CA GLY A 426 15.12 8.68 14.87
C GLY A 426 14.18 7.84 13.98
N ALA A 427 14.68 7.18 12.93
CA ALA A 427 13.87 6.31 12.10
C ALA A 427 13.61 4.97 12.80
N SER A 428 12.36 4.53 12.81
CA SER A 428 11.96 3.28 13.46
C SER A 428 12.31 2.08 12.59
N PRO A 429 13.02 1.06 13.14
CA PRO A 429 13.27 -0.19 12.46
C PRO A 429 11.96 -0.95 12.17
N THR A 430 11.91 -1.63 11.03
CA THR A 430 10.78 -2.46 10.61
C THR A 430 11.19 -3.92 10.48
N ASP A 431 10.26 -4.81 10.21
CA ASP A 431 10.53 -6.22 9.88
C ASP A 431 11.54 -6.37 8.73
N VAL A 432 11.43 -5.54 7.68
CA VAL A 432 12.39 -5.52 6.55
C VAL A 432 13.80 -5.12 6.99
N THR A 433 13.92 -4.20 7.98
CA THR A 433 15.22 -3.83 8.56
C THR A 433 15.88 -5.07 9.17
N PHE A 434 15.14 -5.80 10.00
CA PHE A 434 15.66 -6.99 10.68
C PHE A 434 15.98 -8.12 9.70
N LEU A 435 15.17 -8.30 8.64
CA LEU A 435 15.48 -9.26 7.59
C LEU A 435 16.83 -8.95 6.93
N SER A 436 17.10 -7.67 6.63
CA SER A 436 18.39 -7.25 6.05
C SER A 436 19.57 -7.44 7.02
N LEU A 437 19.36 -7.19 8.32
CA LEU A 437 20.37 -7.48 9.35
C LEU A 437 20.68 -8.97 9.46
N LEU A 438 19.67 -9.82 9.40
CA LEU A 438 19.83 -11.27 9.41
C LEU A 438 20.56 -11.78 8.17
N HIS A 439 20.27 -11.21 6.98
CA HIS A 439 21.06 -11.48 5.77
C HIS A 439 22.53 -11.08 5.94
N GLY A 440 22.78 -9.90 6.53
CA GLY A 440 24.15 -9.49 6.87
C GLY A 440 24.86 -10.48 7.81
N CYS A 441 24.15 -11.02 8.81
CA CYS A 441 24.70 -12.06 9.68
C CYS A 441 25.02 -13.36 8.93
N SER A 442 24.17 -13.76 7.97
CA SER A 442 24.38 -14.96 7.17
C SER A 442 25.67 -14.87 6.36
N HIS A 443 25.95 -13.71 5.77
CA HIS A 443 27.20 -13.48 5.02
C HIS A 443 28.45 -13.45 5.90
N VAL A 444 28.35 -12.95 7.12
CA VAL A 444 29.49 -12.94 8.10
C VAL A 444 29.64 -14.29 8.82
N GLY A 445 28.69 -15.20 8.67
CA GLY A 445 28.70 -16.52 9.33
C GLY A 445 28.44 -16.46 10.84
N SER A 446 27.78 -15.41 11.34
CA SER A 446 27.55 -15.22 12.78
C SER A 446 26.16 -15.65 13.22
N ALA A 447 25.91 -16.96 13.36
CA ALA A 447 24.64 -17.52 13.81
C ALA A 447 24.19 -17.00 15.19
N LYS A 448 25.15 -16.85 16.13
CA LYS A 448 24.87 -16.32 17.47
C LYS A 448 24.28 -14.91 17.43
N LYS A 449 24.88 -14.02 16.63
CA LYS A 449 24.40 -12.65 16.46
C LYS A 449 23.04 -12.61 15.77
N GLY A 450 22.79 -13.52 14.82
CA GLY A 450 21.49 -13.67 14.17
C GLY A 450 20.38 -14.04 15.16
N LEU A 451 20.62 -14.98 16.06
CA LEU A 451 19.68 -15.36 17.13
C LEU A 451 19.42 -14.21 18.11
N GLU A 452 20.45 -13.44 18.49
CA GLU A 452 20.31 -12.25 19.33
C GLU A 452 19.43 -11.20 18.66
N ILE A 453 19.60 -10.97 17.36
CA ILE A 453 18.79 -10.03 16.56
C ILE A 453 17.34 -10.51 16.50
N LEU A 454 17.08 -11.77 16.17
CA LEU A 454 15.73 -12.32 16.09
C LEU A 454 14.98 -12.13 17.42
N ASN A 455 15.63 -12.43 18.54
CA ASN A 455 15.05 -12.25 19.87
C ASN A 455 14.79 -10.77 20.20
N SER A 456 15.68 -9.88 19.76
CA SER A 456 15.54 -8.43 19.99
C SER A 456 14.35 -7.82 19.28
N MET A 457 13.91 -8.37 18.14
CA MET A 457 12.77 -7.87 17.35
C MET A 457 11.53 -7.67 18.22
N SER A 458 11.10 -8.71 18.91
CA SER A 458 9.90 -8.66 19.76
C SER A 458 10.14 -7.94 21.07
N LEU A 459 11.29 -8.20 21.73
CA LEU A 459 11.56 -7.74 23.10
C LEU A 459 11.88 -6.24 23.17
N LEU A 460 12.66 -5.73 22.21
CA LEU A 460 13.16 -4.35 22.25
C LEU A 460 12.40 -3.41 21.29
N TYR A 461 11.91 -3.95 20.17
CA TYR A 461 11.32 -3.14 19.11
C TYR A 461 9.83 -3.40 18.88
N GLY A 462 9.24 -4.41 19.52
CA GLY A 462 7.83 -4.76 19.35
C GLY A 462 7.47 -5.25 17.93
N VAL A 463 8.48 -5.67 17.15
CA VAL A 463 8.30 -6.19 15.79
C VAL A 463 8.13 -7.70 15.85
N VAL A 464 7.02 -8.21 15.34
CA VAL A 464 6.74 -9.65 15.33
C VAL A 464 7.55 -10.33 14.23
N PRO A 465 8.42 -11.32 14.53
CA PRO A 465 9.14 -12.06 13.53
C PRO A 465 8.20 -12.89 12.64
N ARG A 466 8.49 -12.90 11.34
CA ARG A 466 7.80 -13.72 10.35
C ARG A 466 8.66 -14.91 9.92
N VAL A 467 8.09 -15.82 9.14
CA VAL A 467 8.76 -17.04 8.67
C VAL A 467 10.09 -16.76 7.94
N GLU A 468 10.19 -15.66 7.20
CA GLU A 468 11.39 -15.25 6.48
C GLU A 468 12.57 -14.98 7.43
N HIS A 469 12.32 -14.40 8.59
CA HIS A 469 13.34 -14.16 9.62
C HIS A 469 13.87 -15.48 10.18
N TYR A 470 12.97 -16.45 10.43
CA TYR A 470 13.35 -17.80 10.87
C TYR A 470 14.14 -18.54 9.79
N ALA A 471 13.75 -18.38 8.50
CA ALA A 471 14.48 -18.96 7.39
C ALA A 471 15.93 -18.47 7.30
N CYS A 472 16.17 -17.17 7.52
CA CYS A 472 17.53 -16.63 7.58
C CYS A 472 18.37 -17.25 8.72
N VAL A 473 17.76 -17.50 9.89
CA VAL A 473 18.47 -18.14 11.01
C VAL A 473 18.77 -19.60 10.69
N VAL A 474 17.83 -20.34 10.09
CA VAL A 474 18.04 -21.73 9.66
C VAL A 474 19.17 -21.80 8.60
N ASP A 475 19.19 -20.86 7.64
CA ASP A 475 20.28 -20.76 6.64
C ASP A 475 21.63 -20.49 7.31
N MET A 476 21.70 -19.57 8.27
CA MET A 476 22.92 -19.28 9.02
C MET A 476 23.45 -20.50 9.80
N LEU A 477 22.57 -21.17 10.55
CA LEU A 477 22.92 -22.39 11.28
C LEU A 477 23.36 -23.49 10.32
N GLY A 478 22.66 -23.62 9.20
CA GLY A 478 22.98 -24.54 8.13
C GLY A 478 24.36 -24.30 7.52
N ARG A 479 24.68 -23.08 7.14
CA ARG A 479 26.01 -22.69 6.60
C ARG A 479 27.12 -22.91 7.63
N ALA A 480 26.84 -22.70 8.91
CA ALA A 480 27.77 -22.97 10.00
C ALA A 480 27.96 -24.48 10.29
N GLY A 481 27.26 -25.38 9.60
CA GLY A 481 27.29 -26.81 9.85
C GLY A 481 26.54 -27.28 11.10
N GLN A 482 25.83 -26.39 11.78
CA GLN A 482 25.05 -26.65 13.01
C GLN A 482 23.66 -27.23 12.65
N LEU A 483 23.65 -28.38 11.97
CA LEU A 483 22.43 -28.94 11.37
C LEU A 483 21.42 -29.45 12.42
N GLU A 484 21.87 -30.01 13.54
CA GLU A 484 21.00 -30.44 14.64
C GLU A 484 20.37 -29.23 15.35
N ASP A 485 21.14 -28.16 15.57
CA ASP A 485 20.64 -26.92 16.14
C ASP A 485 19.59 -26.28 15.22
N ALA A 486 19.84 -26.29 13.89
CA ALA A 486 18.87 -25.80 12.90
C ALA A 486 17.57 -26.61 12.90
N LYS A 487 17.65 -27.95 13.00
CA LYS A 487 16.50 -28.84 13.11
C LYS A 487 15.69 -28.54 14.37
N SER A 488 16.35 -28.52 15.54
CA SER A 488 15.70 -28.21 16.82
C SER A 488 15.05 -26.82 16.81
N PHE A 489 15.72 -25.83 16.20
CA PHE A 489 15.19 -24.48 16.05
C PHE A 489 13.88 -24.43 15.21
N ILE A 490 13.75 -25.29 14.20
CA ILE A 490 12.50 -25.42 13.43
C ILE A 490 11.42 -26.10 14.25
N GLU A 491 11.75 -27.21 14.93
CA GLU A 491 10.80 -28.04 15.68
C GLU A 491 10.20 -27.29 16.89
N ASP A 492 11.04 -26.52 17.60
CA ASP A 492 10.64 -25.71 18.76
C ASP A 492 10.01 -24.37 18.35
N GLY A 493 10.13 -23.98 17.07
CA GLY A 493 9.68 -22.69 16.57
C GLY A 493 8.19 -22.65 16.23
N PRO A 494 7.64 -21.43 16.05
CA PRO A 494 6.22 -21.23 15.72
C PRO A 494 5.86 -21.62 14.28
N PHE A 495 6.83 -21.86 13.40
CA PHE A 495 6.65 -22.11 11.97
C PHE A 495 7.10 -23.52 11.54
N LYS A 496 7.00 -24.51 12.41
CA LYS A 496 7.41 -25.90 12.16
C LYS A 496 6.76 -26.54 10.92
N ASP A 497 5.58 -26.04 10.53
CA ASP A 497 4.84 -26.53 9.36
C ASP A 497 5.11 -25.67 8.10
N SER A 498 6.20 -24.89 8.08
CA SER A 498 6.57 -24.07 6.93
C SER A 498 7.54 -24.81 5.99
N ALA A 499 7.16 -24.94 4.71
CA ALA A 499 8.00 -25.54 3.68
C ALA A 499 9.36 -24.84 3.52
N ILE A 500 9.39 -23.52 3.64
CA ILE A 500 10.59 -22.68 3.46
C ILE A 500 11.70 -23.07 4.43
N LEU A 501 11.36 -23.35 5.71
CA LEU A 501 12.35 -23.71 6.74
C LEU A 501 12.96 -25.07 6.46
N TRP A 502 12.14 -26.06 6.11
CA TRP A 502 12.62 -27.39 5.76
C TRP A 502 13.42 -27.41 4.47
N GLN A 503 13.07 -26.58 3.48
CA GLN A 503 13.86 -26.40 2.26
C GLN A 503 15.24 -25.83 2.55
N ALA A 504 15.32 -24.80 3.42
CA ALA A 504 16.62 -24.21 3.83
C ALA A 504 17.49 -25.24 4.53
N LEU A 505 16.93 -26.04 5.46
CA LEU A 505 17.67 -27.10 6.14
C LEU A 505 18.12 -28.19 5.17
N MET A 506 17.28 -28.61 4.21
CA MET A 506 17.66 -29.58 3.17
C MET A 506 18.81 -29.07 2.29
N GLY A 507 18.79 -27.79 1.93
CA GLY A 507 19.90 -27.16 1.18
C GLY A 507 21.21 -27.27 1.94
N ALA A 508 21.21 -26.96 3.24
CA ALA A 508 22.36 -27.10 4.10
C ALA A 508 22.83 -28.57 4.26
N CYS A 509 21.89 -29.50 4.40
CA CYS A 509 22.21 -30.95 4.46
C CYS A 509 22.85 -31.44 3.17
N SER A 510 22.41 -30.93 2.02
CA SER A 510 23.02 -31.27 0.72
C SER A 510 24.48 -30.78 0.65
N PHE A 511 24.76 -29.59 1.13
CA PHE A 511 26.12 -29.01 1.18
C PHE A 511 27.05 -29.76 2.14
N HIS A 512 26.57 -30.05 3.34
CA HIS A 512 27.34 -30.77 4.39
C HIS A 512 27.28 -32.30 4.26
N ARG A 513 26.63 -32.85 3.23
CA ARG A 513 26.47 -34.29 2.98
C ARG A 513 25.86 -35.06 4.14
N ASN A 514 24.94 -34.44 4.89
CA ASN A 514 24.26 -35.10 5.99
C ASN A 514 22.96 -35.77 5.50
N LEU A 515 23.01 -37.09 5.30
CA LEU A 515 21.90 -37.87 4.79
C LEU A 515 20.78 -38.05 5.82
N GLU A 516 21.10 -38.16 7.11
CA GLU A 516 20.15 -38.47 8.18
C GLU A 516 19.16 -37.31 8.39
N ILE A 517 19.69 -36.11 8.68
CA ILE A 517 18.88 -34.91 8.86
C ILE A 517 18.20 -34.52 7.52
N GLY A 518 18.89 -34.70 6.40
CA GLY A 518 18.37 -34.40 5.07
C GLY A 518 17.13 -35.25 4.71
N LYS A 519 17.11 -36.53 5.06
CA LYS A 519 15.94 -37.41 4.89
C LYS A 519 14.80 -36.99 5.79
N TYR A 520 15.10 -36.71 7.05
CA TYR A 520 14.09 -36.26 8.01
C TYR A 520 13.43 -34.94 7.53
N ALA A 521 14.24 -33.97 7.12
CA ALA A 521 13.73 -32.72 6.57
C ALA A 521 12.91 -32.92 5.30
N ALA A 522 13.32 -33.86 4.41
CA ALA A 522 12.56 -34.22 3.22
C ALA A 522 11.20 -34.84 3.54
N GLU A 523 11.13 -35.73 4.52
CA GLU A 523 9.86 -36.32 4.98
C GLU A 523 8.90 -35.23 5.50
N LYS A 524 9.41 -34.29 6.31
CA LYS A 524 8.62 -33.16 6.79
C LYS A 524 8.15 -32.26 5.66
N LEU A 525 9.05 -31.95 4.73
CA LEU A 525 8.74 -31.08 3.59
C LEU A 525 7.68 -31.71 2.68
N LEU A 526 7.77 -33.01 2.39
CA LEU A 526 6.80 -33.72 1.58
C LEU A 526 5.43 -33.88 2.25
N LEU A 527 5.37 -33.78 3.58
CA LEU A 527 4.08 -33.74 4.31
C LEU A 527 3.42 -32.35 4.17
N VAL A 528 4.21 -31.30 4.13
CA VAL A 528 3.72 -29.91 4.05
C VAL A 528 3.42 -29.51 2.60
N ASP A 529 4.33 -29.86 1.68
CA ASP A 529 4.24 -29.49 0.27
C ASP A 529 4.63 -30.68 -0.63
N PRO A 530 3.70 -31.62 -0.87
CA PRO A 530 3.94 -32.83 -1.65
C PRO A 530 4.12 -32.55 -3.16
N GLU A 531 3.63 -31.42 -3.66
CA GLU A 531 3.64 -31.07 -5.09
C GLU A 531 4.85 -30.21 -5.49
N SER A 532 5.71 -29.81 -4.56
CA SER A 532 6.90 -28.99 -4.85
C SER A 532 7.99 -29.80 -5.56
N PRO A 533 8.37 -29.47 -6.81
CA PRO A 533 9.50 -30.11 -7.49
C PRO A 533 10.83 -29.93 -6.74
N ALA A 534 10.99 -28.82 -6.02
CA ALA A 534 12.21 -28.50 -5.27
C ALA A 534 12.51 -29.57 -4.20
N SER A 535 11.47 -30.11 -3.54
CA SER A 535 11.60 -31.15 -2.52
C SER A 535 12.27 -32.42 -3.05
N TYR A 536 11.82 -32.86 -4.23
CA TYR A 536 12.37 -34.04 -4.90
C TYR A 536 13.78 -33.80 -5.44
N VAL A 537 14.04 -32.62 -5.98
CA VAL A 537 15.35 -32.25 -6.49
C VAL A 537 16.39 -32.19 -5.37
N LEU A 538 16.08 -31.51 -4.25
CA LEU A 538 16.98 -31.44 -3.11
C LEU A 538 17.28 -32.81 -2.52
N LEU A 539 16.26 -33.67 -2.36
CA LEU A 539 16.45 -35.05 -1.89
C LEU A 539 17.31 -35.86 -2.87
N SER A 540 17.11 -35.68 -4.18
CA SER A 540 17.94 -36.34 -5.20
C SER A 540 19.40 -35.90 -5.15
N ASN A 541 19.64 -34.61 -4.81
CA ASN A 541 20.98 -34.08 -4.66
C ASN A 541 21.69 -34.66 -3.41
N ILE A 542 20.97 -34.81 -2.30
CA ILE A 542 21.48 -35.44 -1.09
C ILE A 542 21.91 -36.89 -1.37
N TYR A 543 21.04 -37.67 -2.07
CA TYR A 543 21.41 -39.04 -2.46
C TYR A 543 22.58 -39.08 -3.44
N SER A 544 22.71 -38.10 -4.34
CA SER A 544 23.85 -38.01 -5.24
C SER A 544 25.17 -37.77 -4.51
N ALA A 545 25.15 -36.87 -3.52
CA ALA A 545 26.32 -36.52 -2.71
C ALA A 545 26.86 -37.74 -1.90
N GLU A 546 25.96 -38.67 -1.56
CA GLU A 546 26.28 -39.90 -0.85
C GLU A 546 26.56 -41.11 -1.80
N GLY A 547 26.54 -40.90 -3.13
CA GLY A 547 26.70 -41.97 -4.11
C GLY A 547 25.57 -42.98 -4.21
N ARG A 548 24.40 -42.67 -3.64
CA ARG A 548 23.23 -43.55 -3.60
C ARG A 548 22.36 -43.40 -4.86
N TRP A 549 22.88 -43.82 -5.98
CA TRP A 549 22.28 -43.62 -7.31
C TRP A 549 20.91 -44.28 -7.50
N ASP A 550 20.70 -45.47 -6.88
CA ASP A 550 19.42 -46.20 -6.97
C ASP A 550 18.29 -45.44 -6.26
N ASP A 551 18.56 -44.88 -5.10
CA ASP A 551 17.58 -44.08 -4.34
C ASP A 551 17.28 -42.74 -5.01
N ARG A 552 18.32 -42.10 -5.59
CA ARG A 552 18.13 -40.95 -6.48
C ARG A 552 17.19 -41.25 -7.63
N ALA A 553 17.42 -42.39 -8.32
CA ALA A 553 16.58 -42.80 -9.45
C ALA A 553 15.10 -43.00 -9.03
N LYS A 554 14.86 -43.60 -7.85
CA LYS A 554 13.50 -43.78 -7.30
C LYS A 554 12.81 -42.45 -7.04
N VAL A 555 13.51 -41.49 -6.43
CA VAL A 555 12.96 -40.14 -6.14
C VAL A 555 12.61 -39.38 -7.41
N LEU A 556 13.50 -39.37 -8.40
CA LEU A 556 13.25 -38.72 -9.68
C LEU A 556 12.14 -39.41 -10.50
N LYS A 557 12.01 -40.75 -10.37
CA LYS A 557 10.90 -41.50 -10.96
C LYS A 557 9.55 -41.08 -10.35
N LYS A 558 9.48 -41.02 -9.01
CA LYS A 558 8.29 -40.56 -8.28
C LYS A 558 7.89 -39.15 -8.68
N MET A 559 8.84 -38.22 -8.79
CA MET A 559 8.60 -36.85 -9.26
C MET A 559 7.96 -36.82 -10.64
N ARG A 560 8.45 -37.66 -11.60
CA ARG A 560 7.89 -37.76 -12.94
C ARG A 560 6.50 -38.41 -12.95
N GLU A 561 6.26 -39.43 -12.13
CA GLU A 561 4.95 -40.09 -11.98
C GLU A 561 3.88 -39.12 -11.49
N MET A 562 4.27 -38.11 -10.66
CA MET A 562 3.39 -37.04 -10.23
C MET A 562 3.25 -35.88 -11.25
N GLY A 563 3.85 -36.02 -12.44
CA GLY A 563 3.81 -34.96 -13.47
C GLY A 563 4.63 -33.70 -13.16
N LEU A 564 5.43 -33.75 -12.11
CA LEU A 564 6.23 -32.60 -11.68
C LEU A 564 7.48 -32.45 -12.58
N ARG A 565 7.79 -31.21 -12.96
CA ARG A 565 8.96 -30.86 -13.76
C ARG A 565 9.89 -29.94 -12.99
N LYS A 566 11.20 -30.18 -13.12
CA LYS A 566 12.23 -29.28 -12.60
C LYS A 566 12.26 -28.02 -13.45
N ASP A 567 12.35 -26.86 -12.80
CA ASP A 567 12.65 -25.61 -13.49
C ASP A 567 14.06 -25.69 -14.11
N THR A 568 14.18 -25.25 -15.35
CA THR A 568 15.46 -25.24 -16.06
C THR A 568 16.35 -24.12 -15.53
N GLY A 569 17.60 -24.45 -15.22
CA GLY A 569 18.60 -23.46 -14.84
C GLY A 569 18.81 -22.46 -15.99
N LYS A 570 18.75 -21.18 -15.69
CA LYS A 570 18.93 -20.08 -16.63
C LYS A 570 20.08 -19.19 -16.14
N SER A 571 21.01 -18.89 -17.02
CA SER A 571 22.07 -17.91 -16.78
C SER A 571 22.07 -16.87 -17.90
N TRP A 572 22.62 -15.70 -17.64
CA TRP A 572 22.68 -14.63 -18.64
C TRP A 572 23.96 -13.82 -18.48
N ILE A 573 24.36 -13.18 -19.56
CA ILE A 573 25.49 -12.23 -19.62
C ILE A 573 25.06 -11.03 -20.46
N GLU A 574 25.45 -9.84 -20.07
CA GLU A 574 25.25 -8.61 -20.85
C GLU A 574 26.54 -8.35 -21.66
N LEU A 575 26.43 -8.38 -23.00
CA LEU A 575 27.50 -8.06 -23.95
C LEU A 575 27.00 -6.95 -24.88
N GLU A 576 27.76 -5.89 -25.05
CA GLU A 576 27.48 -4.79 -25.99
C GLU A 576 26.06 -4.18 -25.84
N LYS A 577 25.48 -4.19 -24.62
CA LYS A 577 24.12 -3.76 -24.25
C LYS A 577 22.99 -4.74 -24.60
N GLU A 578 23.33 -5.96 -25.04
CA GLU A 578 22.37 -7.05 -25.24
C GLU A 578 22.50 -8.10 -24.14
N VAL A 579 21.37 -8.61 -23.65
CA VAL A 579 21.35 -9.68 -22.64
C VAL A 579 21.26 -11.03 -23.35
N HIS A 580 22.31 -11.82 -23.24
CA HIS A 580 22.38 -13.18 -23.76
C HIS A 580 21.97 -14.15 -22.64
N SER A 581 20.92 -14.95 -22.86
CA SER A 581 20.45 -15.92 -21.87
C SER A 581 20.73 -17.36 -22.30
N PHE A 582 21.25 -18.14 -21.35
CA PHE A 582 21.58 -19.56 -21.53
C PHE A 582 20.67 -20.43 -20.67
N VAL A 583 20.06 -21.45 -21.29
CA VAL A 583 19.17 -22.39 -20.59
C VAL A 583 19.76 -23.79 -20.71
N VAL A 584 19.88 -24.50 -19.59
CA VAL A 584 20.42 -25.87 -19.58
C VAL A 584 19.57 -26.78 -20.46
N GLY A 585 20.19 -27.35 -21.49
CA GLY A 585 19.53 -28.28 -22.43
C GLY A 585 19.04 -27.65 -23.74
N SER A 586 19.14 -26.34 -23.94
CA SER A 586 18.88 -25.71 -25.23
C SER A 586 20.18 -25.65 -26.06
N LEU A 587 20.45 -26.70 -26.79
CA LEU A 587 21.37 -26.65 -27.94
C LEU A 587 20.64 -26.00 -29.12
N THR A 588 20.28 -24.73 -29.00
CA THR A 588 19.85 -23.96 -30.16
C THR A 588 21.04 -23.22 -30.73
N SER A 589 21.65 -23.83 -31.72
CA SER A 589 22.48 -23.14 -32.69
C SER A 589 21.65 -22.04 -33.36
N ARG A 590 21.62 -20.84 -32.77
CA ARG A 590 21.27 -19.61 -33.50
C ARG A 590 22.53 -19.14 -34.20
N PRO A 591 22.48 -18.80 -35.51
CA PRO A 591 23.65 -18.35 -36.25
C PRO A 591 24.28 -17.04 -35.74
N ASP A 592 23.63 -16.35 -34.78
CA ASP A 592 24.09 -15.08 -34.20
C ASP A 592 24.76 -15.23 -32.81
N SER A 593 25.00 -16.45 -32.33
CA SER A 593 25.59 -16.72 -31.00
C SER A 593 27.12 -16.79 -30.99
N ALA A 594 27.79 -16.64 -32.14
CA ALA A 594 29.24 -16.77 -32.25
C ALA A 594 30.05 -15.89 -31.25
N PRO A 595 29.69 -14.63 -30.97
CA PRO A 595 30.41 -13.84 -29.97
C PRO A 595 30.22 -14.33 -28.52
N ALA A 596 29.04 -14.89 -28.20
CA ALA A 596 28.74 -15.37 -26.85
C ALA A 596 29.40 -16.72 -26.56
N ASP A 597 29.50 -17.59 -27.58
CA ASP A 597 30.19 -18.88 -27.47
C ASP A 597 31.73 -18.69 -27.33
N ASP A 598 32.30 -17.69 -27.99
CA ASP A 598 33.73 -17.33 -27.85
C ASP A 598 34.03 -16.79 -26.45
N VAL A 599 33.14 -15.97 -25.87
CA VAL A 599 33.30 -15.47 -24.49
C VAL A 599 33.13 -16.59 -23.46
N LEU A 600 32.20 -17.53 -23.67
CA LEU A 600 32.06 -18.72 -22.82
C LEU A 600 33.30 -19.61 -22.88
N LEU A 601 33.90 -19.78 -24.06
CA LEU A 601 35.16 -20.50 -24.21
C LEU A 601 36.30 -19.79 -23.50
N GLN A 602 36.41 -18.47 -23.61
CA GLN A 602 37.39 -17.67 -22.88
C GLN A 602 37.20 -17.73 -21.37
N LEU A 603 35.95 -17.61 -20.87
CA LEU A 603 35.64 -17.74 -19.45
C LEU A 603 35.91 -19.14 -18.92
N SER A 604 35.64 -20.19 -19.71
CA SER A 604 35.96 -21.55 -19.32
C SER A 604 37.46 -21.84 -19.32
N ALA A 605 38.23 -21.20 -20.19
CA ALA A 605 39.69 -21.28 -20.19
C ALA A 605 40.27 -20.58 -18.95
N VAL A 606 39.81 -19.37 -18.64
CA VAL A 606 40.21 -18.62 -17.42
C VAL A 606 39.81 -19.35 -16.13
N ALA A 607 38.65 -19.99 -16.10
CA ALA A 607 38.21 -20.79 -14.95
C ALA A 607 39.02 -22.10 -14.82
N GLY A 608 39.49 -22.66 -15.93
CA GLY A 608 40.39 -23.82 -15.95
C GLY A 608 41.80 -23.49 -15.42
N ASP A 609 42.36 -22.38 -15.83
CA ASP A 609 43.66 -21.92 -15.36
C ASP A 609 43.70 -21.62 -13.84
N HIS A 610 42.59 -21.11 -13.27
CA HIS A 610 42.48 -20.92 -11.81
C HIS A 610 42.29 -22.23 -11.02
N GLN A 611 41.85 -23.33 -11.64
CA GLN A 611 41.81 -24.64 -11.00
C GLN A 611 43.17 -25.29 -10.92
N ASP A 612 44.04 -25.05 -11.88
CA ASP A 612 45.40 -25.56 -11.87
C ASP A 612 46.29 -24.79 -10.88
N ASP A 613 46.14 -23.47 -10.76
CA ASP A 613 46.85 -22.66 -9.74
C ASP A 613 46.47 -23.04 -8.29
N LEU A 614 45.21 -23.43 -8.04
CA LEU A 614 44.77 -23.89 -6.71
C LEU A 614 45.23 -25.31 -6.36
N MET A 615 45.69 -26.09 -7.34
CA MET A 615 46.25 -27.44 -7.11
C MET A 615 47.76 -27.40 -6.87
N GLU A 616 48.48 -26.39 -7.37
CA GLU A 616 49.92 -26.22 -7.10
C GLU A 616 50.23 -25.64 -5.72
N ASP A 617 49.36 -24.77 -5.18
CA ASP A 617 49.52 -24.21 -3.82
C ASP A 617 49.22 -25.20 -2.67
N ASN A 618 48.62 -26.35 -2.93
CA ASN A 618 48.41 -27.42 -1.95
C ASN A 618 49.48 -28.54 -1.99
N ALA A 619 50.53 -28.38 -2.81
CA ALA A 619 51.63 -29.34 -2.93
C ALA A 619 52.96 -28.85 -2.31
N LEU A 620 52.97 -27.70 -1.63
CA LEU A 620 54.03 -27.20 -0.77
C LEU A 620 53.53 -27.01 0.64
#